data_3cb7b96786ebe8c8c981a871c19b1d8f
#
_entry.id   3cb7b96786ebe8c8c981a871c19b1d8f
#
_cell.length_a   1.000
_cell.length_b   1.000
_cell.length_c   1.000
_cell.angle_alpha   90.00
_cell.angle_beta   90.00
_cell.angle_gamma   90.00
#
_symmetry.space_group_name_H-M   'P 1'
#
loop_
_entity.id
_entity.type
_entity.pdbx_description
1 polymer ?
#
loop_
_entity_poly.entity_id
_entity_poly.type
_entity_poly.pdbx_seq_one_letter_code
_entity_poly.pdbx_strand_id
1 'polypeptide(L)'
;MLLPVVPIWKQAPFIRLLIPLILGIMLQWYLPLSVKSTCIIACIALVFFLLAQCLHGYLLFLHKWIYGFALMTILLLFGATITHFKNITHQQNWFGHLYNDSSVVIAVLSEPLIEKNKSYKADATVYALIHDDSVVQTKGSIIIYFKKDSSLLSKLDYGSTIVFKKGLQAIKNSGNPGAFDYKRYCLFHGITHQVYLTEKEFSVNLAQTRSAYTNWLQQSRKGLLEILKKYIPGKRQAGVAEALLIGYRDDLDRDLVQAYANTGVIHVIAISGMHLAMIYGLLIVVLKPLQRNAKTKWVRGLIILLVLWMFTLLSGAGPSILRSAVMFSFIVVGESMRRKISVYHTLSASALFLLCRNPFFLWEVGFQLLFAAVLSIVMFL
;
A
#
# COMPACT_ATOMS: atom_id res chain seq x y z
N MET A 1 -17.71 -42.88 -9.41
CA MET A 1 -17.31 -42.09 -10.59
C MET A 1 -16.53 -40.88 -10.08
N LEU A 2 -15.21 -40.95 -10.08
CA LEU A 2 -14.37 -39.84 -9.60
C LEU A 2 -14.50 -38.70 -10.61
N LEU A 3 -15.06 -37.56 -10.20
CA LEU A 3 -15.11 -36.37 -11.01
C LEU A 3 -13.65 -36.00 -11.39
N PRO A 4 -13.38 -35.69 -12.66
CA PRO A 4 -12.01 -35.32 -13.07
C PRO A 4 -11.58 -34.09 -12.26
N VAL A 5 -10.48 -34.25 -11.49
CA VAL A 5 -9.87 -33.16 -10.73
C VAL A 5 -9.41 -32.11 -11.73
N VAL A 6 -10.19 -31.02 -11.84
CA VAL A 6 -9.83 -29.92 -12.75
C VAL A 6 -8.58 -29.25 -12.18
N PRO A 7 -7.47 -29.20 -12.92
CA PRO A 7 -6.22 -28.62 -12.44
C PRO A 7 -6.40 -27.17 -11.96
N ILE A 8 -5.74 -26.78 -10.89
CA ILE A 8 -5.85 -25.47 -10.24
C ILE A 8 -5.68 -24.31 -11.23
N TRP A 9 -4.77 -24.44 -12.20
CA TRP A 9 -4.54 -23.42 -13.23
C TRP A 9 -5.69 -23.23 -14.22
N LYS A 10 -6.61 -24.22 -14.35
CA LYS A 10 -7.86 -24.06 -15.11
C LYS A 10 -8.94 -23.39 -14.27
N GLN A 11 -8.91 -23.58 -12.96
CA GLN A 11 -9.87 -22.96 -12.03
C GLN A 11 -9.50 -21.50 -11.71
N ALA A 12 -8.24 -21.12 -11.79
CA ALA A 12 -7.75 -19.79 -11.45
C ALA A 12 -6.86 -19.20 -12.56
N PRO A 13 -7.45 -18.69 -13.65
CA PRO A 13 -6.71 -18.14 -14.79
C PRO A 13 -5.80 -16.96 -14.41
N PHE A 14 -6.10 -16.21 -13.34
CA PHE A 14 -5.25 -15.11 -12.86
C PHE A 14 -3.90 -15.58 -12.35
N ILE A 15 -3.72 -16.85 -11.94
CA ILE A 15 -2.40 -17.38 -11.58
C ILE A 15 -1.45 -17.30 -12.76
N ARG A 16 -1.94 -17.64 -13.98
CA ARG A 16 -1.11 -17.57 -15.20
C ARG A 16 -0.68 -16.15 -15.55
N LEU A 17 -1.51 -15.15 -15.21
CA LEU A 17 -1.20 -13.74 -15.44
C LEU A 17 -0.26 -13.18 -14.36
N LEU A 18 -0.38 -13.69 -13.14
CA LEU A 18 0.40 -13.24 -11.98
C LEU A 18 1.89 -13.62 -12.12
N ILE A 19 2.17 -14.83 -12.59
CA ILE A 19 3.56 -15.34 -12.72
C ILE A 19 4.43 -14.42 -13.61
N PRO A 20 4.05 -14.12 -14.86
CA PRO A 20 4.87 -13.25 -15.72
C PRO A 20 4.97 -11.82 -15.18
N LEU A 21 3.92 -11.31 -14.52
CA LEU A 21 3.99 -10.00 -13.85
C LEU A 21 5.07 -9.99 -12.75
N ILE A 22 5.06 -11.01 -11.88
CA ILE A 22 6.07 -11.14 -10.81
C ILE A 22 7.47 -11.25 -11.41
N LEU A 23 7.64 -12.09 -12.43
CA LEU A 23 8.93 -12.24 -13.11
C LEU A 23 9.41 -10.91 -13.71
N GLY A 24 8.52 -10.12 -14.30
CA GLY A 24 8.84 -8.80 -14.84
C GLY A 24 9.26 -7.81 -13.76
N ILE A 25 8.57 -7.81 -12.62
CA ILE A 25 8.92 -6.99 -11.45
C ILE A 25 10.32 -7.36 -10.94
N MET A 26 10.59 -8.64 -10.77
CA MET A 26 11.89 -9.14 -10.31
C MET A 26 12.99 -8.83 -11.32
N LEU A 27 12.72 -9.06 -12.61
CA LEU A 27 13.68 -8.79 -13.68
C LEU A 27 14.14 -7.32 -13.64
N GLN A 28 13.20 -6.37 -13.58
CA GLN A 28 13.53 -4.94 -13.54
C GLN A 28 14.29 -4.54 -12.27
N TRP A 29 14.02 -5.19 -11.14
CA TRP A 29 14.70 -4.89 -9.89
C TRP A 29 16.16 -5.37 -9.88
N TYR A 30 16.42 -6.59 -10.37
CA TYR A 30 17.76 -7.19 -10.34
C TYR A 30 18.59 -6.90 -11.60
N LEU A 31 17.92 -6.69 -12.74
CA LEU A 31 18.53 -6.38 -14.02
C LEU A 31 17.86 -5.13 -14.60
N PRO A 32 18.28 -3.92 -14.17
CA PRO A 32 17.59 -2.69 -14.55
C PRO A 32 17.66 -2.47 -16.05
N LEU A 33 16.56 -2.79 -16.74
CA LEU A 33 16.40 -2.57 -18.16
C LEU A 33 16.13 -1.09 -18.43
N SER A 34 16.71 -0.56 -19.52
CA SER A 34 16.38 0.81 -19.93
C SER A 34 14.93 0.88 -20.41
N VAL A 35 14.27 2.03 -20.16
CA VAL A 35 12.88 2.25 -20.62
C VAL A 35 12.81 2.10 -22.15
N LYS A 36 13.82 2.55 -22.88
CA LYS A 36 13.87 2.42 -24.33
C LYS A 36 13.84 0.96 -24.78
N SER A 37 14.64 0.09 -24.16
CA SER A 37 14.66 -1.34 -24.50
C SER A 37 13.35 -2.04 -24.10
N THR A 38 12.77 -1.74 -22.95
CA THR A 38 11.47 -2.31 -22.55
C THR A 38 10.34 -1.87 -23.47
N CYS A 39 10.30 -0.62 -23.90
CA CYS A 39 9.32 -0.13 -24.87
C CYS A 39 9.49 -0.79 -26.24
N ILE A 40 10.71 -0.93 -26.75
CA ILE A 40 10.99 -1.60 -28.03
C ILE A 40 10.52 -3.05 -28.00
N ILE A 41 10.86 -3.81 -26.97
CA ILE A 41 10.46 -5.21 -26.84
C ILE A 41 8.93 -5.31 -26.68
N ALA A 42 8.29 -4.38 -25.94
CA ALA A 42 6.84 -4.33 -25.80
C ALA A 42 6.14 -4.05 -27.14
N CYS A 43 6.66 -3.12 -27.94
CA CYS A 43 6.15 -2.83 -29.29
C CYS A 43 6.30 -4.05 -30.20
N ILE A 44 7.44 -4.73 -30.18
CA ILE A 44 7.65 -5.96 -30.98
C ILE A 44 6.66 -7.04 -30.56
N ALA A 45 6.49 -7.27 -29.25
CA ALA A 45 5.54 -8.27 -28.74
C ALA A 45 4.10 -7.92 -29.09
N LEU A 46 3.73 -6.64 -29.06
CA LEU A 46 2.40 -6.15 -29.47
C LEU A 46 2.16 -6.36 -30.97
N VAL A 47 3.13 -6.00 -31.80
CA VAL A 47 3.06 -6.22 -33.26
C VAL A 47 2.91 -7.71 -33.57
N PHE A 48 3.72 -8.55 -32.92
CA PHE A 48 3.57 -10.02 -33.05
C PHE A 48 2.19 -10.51 -32.64
N PHE A 49 1.64 -9.99 -31.53
CA PHE A 49 0.30 -10.32 -31.08
C PHE A 49 -0.78 -9.89 -32.07
N LEU A 50 -0.67 -8.68 -32.64
CA LEU A 50 -1.61 -8.18 -33.66
C LEU A 50 -1.50 -8.95 -34.98
N LEU A 51 -0.31 -9.25 -35.45
CA LEU A 51 -0.09 -10.05 -36.64
C LEU A 51 -0.64 -11.47 -36.46
N ALA A 52 -0.49 -12.06 -35.28
CA ALA A 52 -1.07 -13.37 -34.99
C ALA A 52 -2.60 -13.36 -35.07
N GLN A 53 -3.27 -12.22 -34.80
CA GLN A 53 -4.73 -12.11 -34.98
C GLN A 53 -5.17 -12.10 -36.46
N CYS A 54 -4.28 -11.70 -37.37
CA CYS A 54 -4.57 -11.71 -38.80
C CYS A 54 -4.47 -13.11 -39.42
N LEU A 55 -3.99 -14.12 -38.69
CA LEU A 55 -3.91 -15.49 -39.14
C LEU A 55 -5.32 -16.12 -39.19
N HIS A 56 -5.71 -16.67 -40.33
CA HIS A 56 -7.06 -17.24 -40.57
C HIS A 56 -7.13 -18.74 -40.27
N GLY A 57 -8.22 -19.19 -39.66
CA GLY A 57 -8.70 -20.59 -39.62
C GLY A 57 -7.70 -21.61 -39.05
N TYR A 58 -7.23 -22.52 -39.89
CA TYR A 58 -6.38 -23.65 -39.49
C TYR A 58 -5.03 -23.22 -38.86
N LEU A 59 -4.40 -22.17 -39.40
CA LEU A 59 -3.14 -21.62 -38.86
C LEU A 59 -3.33 -21.05 -37.46
N LEU A 60 -4.49 -20.47 -37.19
CA LEU A 60 -4.84 -19.95 -35.85
C LEU A 60 -4.94 -21.08 -34.82
N PHE A 61 -5.42 -22.24 -35.19
CA PHE A 61 -5.50 -23.41 -34.30
C PHE A 61 -4.11 -23.99 -33.99
N LEU A 62 -3.27 -24.08 -35.01
CA LEU A 62 -1.91 -24.65 -34.88
C LEU A 62 -1.00 -23.76 -34.01
N HIS A 63 -1.18 -22.43 -34.03
CA HIS A 63 -0.34 -21.45 -33.40
C HIS A 63 -0.94 -20.77 -32.15
N LYS A 64 -1.94 -21.39 -31.51
CA LYS A 64 -2.57 -20.86 -30.27
C LYS A 64 -1.58 -20.54 -29.15
N TRP A 65 -0.46 -21.24 -29.09
CA TRP A 65 0.59 -20.98 -28.11
C TRP A 65 1.25 -19.59 -28.26
N ILE A 66 1.26 -19.02 -29.50
CA ILE A 66 1.81 -17.68 -29.79
C ILE A 66 1.05 -16.61 -29.01
N TYR A 67 -0.29 -16.70 -28.93
CA TYR A 67 -1.11 -15.77 -28.16
C TYR A 67 -0.78 -15.82 -26.67
N GLY A 68 -0.64 -17.04 -26.13
CA GLY A 68 -0.26 -17.24 -24.74
C GLY A 68 1.10 -16.65 -24.44
N PHE A 69 2.08 -16.92 -25.31
CA PHE A 69 3.45 -16.42 -25.18
C PHE A 69 3.51 -14.88 -25.28
N ALA A 70 2.84 -14.30 -26.29
CA ALA A 70 2.79 -12.85 -26.46
C ALA A 70 2.13 -12.16 -25.26
N LEU A 71 1.02 -12.69 -24.75
CA LEU A 71 0.35 -12.15 -23.55
C LEU A 71 1.28 -12.20 -22.32
N MET A 72 1.97 -13.33 -22.12
CA MET A 72 2.93 -13.48 -21.01
C MET A 72 4.09 -12.50 -21.14
N THR A 73 4.61 -12.30 -22.35
CA THR A 73 5.68 -11.31 -22.60
C THR A 73 5.20 -9.90 -22.33
N ILE A 74 3.99 -9.53 -22.76
CA ILE A 74 3.40 -8.22 -22.49
C ILE A 74 3.25 -7.99 -20.98
N LEU A 75 2.77 -8.97 -20.23
CA LEU A 75 2.61 -8.85 -18.77
C LEU A 75 3.95 -8.76 -18.05
N LEU A 76 4.96 -9.51 -18.51
CA LEU A 76 6.32 -9.41 -17.98
C LEU A 76 6.89 -8.00 -18.16
N LEU A 77 6.78 -7.47 -19.38
CA LEU A 77 7.24 -6.11 -19.69
C LEU A 77 6.43 -5.04 -18.96
N PHE A 78 5.14 -5.27 -18.77
CA PHE A 78 4.28 -4.39 -17.97
C PHE A 78 4.75 -4.35 -16.50
N GLY A 79 5.08 -5.53 -15.91
CA GLY A 79 5.65 -5.62 -14.57
C GLY A 79 6.99 -4.86 -14.46
N ALA A 80 7.87 -5.01 -15.44
CA ALA A 80 9.13 -4.29 -15.50
C ALA A 80 8.91 -2.78 -15.61
N THR A 81 8.02 -2.34 -16.48
CA THR A 81 7.70 -0.93 -16.71
C THR A 81 7.13 -0.26 -15.46
N ILE A 82 6.15 -0.89 -14.79
CA ILE A 82 5.58 -0.36 -13.55
C ILE A 82 6.67 -0.22 -12.48
N THR A 83 7.54 -1.20 -12.34
CA THR A 83 8.63 -1.18 -11.35
C THR A 83 9.59 -0.03 -11.62
N HIS A 84 9.94 0.21 -12.88
CA HIS A 84 10.79 1.33 -13.28
C HIS A 84 10.15 2.68 -12.89
N PHE A 85 8.90 2.92 -13.27
CA PHE A 85 8.21 4.20 -13.00
C PHE A 85 7.85 4.40 -11.53
N LYS A 86 7.67 3.34 -10.75
CA LYS A 86 7.42 3.43 -9.32
C LYS A 86 8.66 3.68 -8.49
N ASN A 87 9.84 3.38 -9.02
CA ASN A 87 11.08 3.71 -8.34
C ASN A 87 11.30 5.23 -8.40
N ILE A 88 11.22 5.87 -7.23
CA ILE A 88 11.36 7.33 -7.12
C ILE A 88 12.67 7.85 -7.68
N THR A 89 13.75 7.08 -7.56
CA THR A 89 15.09 7.48 -8.02
C THR A 89 15.21 7.57 -9.55
N HIS A 90 14.29 6.95 -10.30
CA HIS A 90 14.25 7.05 -11.75
C HIS A 90 13.35 8.19 -12.27
N GLN A 91 12.61 8.86 -11.37
CA GLN A 91 11.75 9.96 -11.78
C GLN A 91 12.57 11.24 -11.98
N GLN A 92 12.35 11.91 -13.11
CA GLN A 92 13.08 13.15 -13.45
C GLN A 92 12.93 14.25 -12.40
N ASN A 93 11.76 14.33 -11.76
CA ASN A 93 11.44 15.32 -10.75
C ASN A 93 11.83 14.87 -9.33
N TRP A 94 12.62 13.81 -9.19
CA TRP A 94 13.07 13.40 -7.87
C TRP A 94 14.05 14.43 -7.30
N PHE A 95 13.80 14.88 -6.07
CA PHE A 95 14.61 15.92 -5.43
C PHE A 95 16.08 15.56 -5.33
N GLY A 96 16.43 14.27 -5.22
CA GLY A 96 17.81 13.80 -5.09
C GLY A 96 18.69 14.07 -6.30
N HIS A 97 18.12 14.36 -7.51
CA HIS A 97 18.89 14.78 -8.67
C HIS A 97 19.30 16.27 -8.63
N LEU A 98 18.47 17.08 -7.96
CA LEU A 98 18.60 18.54 -7.94
C LEU A 98 19.10 19.07 -6.59
N TYR A 99 19.11 18.22 -5.58
CA TYR A 99 19.50 18.59 -4.21
C TYR A 99 21.00 18.87 -4.12
N ASN A 100 21.33 20.00 -3.53
CA ASN A 100 22.68 20.37 -3.09
C ASN A 100 22.61 20.81 -1.63
N ASP A 101 23.69 20.67 -0.87
CA ASP A 101 23.73 21.01 0.57
C ASP A 101 23.40 22.48 0.86
N SER A 102 23.51 23.37 -0.15
CA SER A 102 23.11 24.78 -0.05
C SER A 102 21.61 25.03 -0.29
N SER A 103 20.87 24.05 -0.80
CA SER A 103 19.45 24.19 -1.17
C SER A 103 18.55 24.35 0.07
N VAL A 104 17.55 25.25 -0.04
CA VAL A 104 16.46 25.32 0.93
C VAL A 104 15.38 24.34 0.55
N VAL A 105 14.97 23.51 1.49
CA VAL A 105 13.97 22.45 1.28
C VAL A 105 12.60 22.92 1.77
N ILE A 106 11.59 22.80 0.92
CA ILE A 106 10.19 22.99 1.28
C ILE A 106 9.53 21.62 1.32
N ALA A 107 9.12 21.20 2.52
CA ALA A 107 8.49 19.90 2.74
C ALA A 107 7.14 20.05 3.46
N VAL A 108 6.19 19.17 3.12
CA VAL A 108 4.88 19.09 3.75
C VAL A 108 4.79 17.81 4.56
N LEU A 109 4.38 17.90 5.82
CA LEU A 109 4.21 16.74 6.69
C LEU A 109 3.09 15.84 6.15
N SER A 110 3.43 14.60 5.85
CA SER A 110 2.51 13.58 5.32
C SER A 110 1.84 12.76 6.41
N GLU A 111 2.37 12.78 7.62
CA GLU A 111 1.85 12.08 8.80
C GLU A 111 1.95 12.97 10.05
N PRO A 112 1.09 12.71 11.07
CA PRO A 112 1.24 13.34 12.38
C PRO A 112 2.60 13.00 13.01
N LEU A 113 3.03 13.82 13.97
CA LEU A 113 4.25 13.58 14.72
C LEU A 113 4.14 12.31 15.57
N ILE A 114 5.05 11.37 15.37
CA ILE A 114 5.18 10.16 16.19
C ILE A 114 6.23 10.38 17.25
N GLU A 115 5.84 10.24 18.52
CA GLU A 115 6.77 10.39 19.63
C GLU A 115 7.74 9.21 19.75
N LYS A 116 9.04 9.49 19.72
CA LYS A 116 10.12 8.55 20.01
C LYS A 116 10.78 8.92 21.35
N ASN A 117 11.71 8.10 21.83
CA ASN A 117 12.34 8.33 23.14
C ASN A 117 13.03 9.69 23.24
N LYS A 118 13.75 10.12 22.19
CA LYS A 118 14.58 11.36 22.19
C LYS A 118 14.14 12.40 21.16
N SER A 119 13.16 12.10 20.31
CA SER A 119 12.75 12.97 19.18
C SER A 119 11.29 12.73 18.80
N TYR A 120 10.72 13.66 18.04
CA TYR A 120 9.50 13.41 17.27
C TYR A 120 9.88 13.04 15.84
N LYS A 121 9.30 11.98 15.29
CA LYS A 121 9.48 11.55 13.91
C LYS A 121 8.25 11.93 13.09
N ALA A 122 8.45 12.48 11.90
CA ALA A 122 7.39 12.63 10.90
C ALA A 122 7.91 12.29 9.51
N ASP A 123 7.07 11.70 8.69
CA ASP A 123 7.34 11.54 7.29
C ASP A 123 6.84 12.79 6.54
N ALA A 124 7.65 13.33 5.64
CA ALA A 124 7.36 14.55 4.91
C ALA A 124 7.63 14.38 3.41
N THR A 125 6.78 14.97 2.59
CA THR A 125 6.97 15.01 1.14
C THR A 125 7.65 16.31 0.76
N VAL A 126 8.78 16.21 0.07
CA VAL A 126 9.50 17.36 -0.49
C VAL A 126 8.70 17.89 -1.69
N TYR A 127 8.22 19.10 -1.56
CA TYR A 127 7.39 19.77 -2.57
C TYR A 127 8.24 20.59 -3.54
N ALA A 128 9.22 21.32 -3.02
CA ALA A 128 10.11 22.16 -3.82
C ALA A 128 11.50 22.32 -3.18
N LEU A 129 12.47 22.59 -4.02
CA LEU A 129 13.79 23.06 -3.62
C LEU A 129 13.97 24.49 -4.10
N ILE A 130 14.58 25.35 -3.26
CA ILE A 130 14.99 26.69 -3.67
C ILE A 130 16.52 26.66 -3.81
N HIS A 131 16.98 26.99 -5.02
CA HIS A 131 18.38 27.11 -5.36
C HIS A 131 18.57 28.41 -6.15
N ASP A 132 19.49 29.29 -5.69
CA ASP A 132 19.81 30.58 -6.34
C ASP A 132 18.57 31.38 -6.76
N ASP A 133 17.62 31.59 -5.83
CA ASP A 133 16.33 32.29 -6.02
C ASP A 133 15.35 31.62 -7.00
N SER A 134 15.69 30.46 -7.52
CA SER A 134 14.77 29.66 -8.33
C SER A 134 14.06 28.59 -7.52
N VAL A 135 12.72 28.50 -7.64
CA VAL A 135 11.90 27.48 -7.00
C VAL A 135 11.64 26.34 -7.99
N VAL A 136 12.21 25.18 -7.72
CA VAL A 136 12.01 24.00 -8.56
C VAL A 136 11.10 23.01 -7.84
N GLN A 137 9.96 22.69 -8.49
CA GLN A 137 9.04 21.67 -7.96
C GLN A 137 9.66 20.29 -8.07
N THR A 138 9.65 19.56 -6.96
CA THR A 138 10.26 18.24 -6.85
C THR A 138 9.30 17.23 -6.22
N LYS A 139 9.67 15.95 -6.29
CA LYS A 139 8.96 14.83 -5.68
C LYS A 139 9.91 13.98 -4.88
N GLY A 140 9.40 13.38 -3.81
CA GLY A 140 10.10 12.45 -2.96
C GLY A 140 9.73 12.65 -1.51
N SER A 141 10.01 11.65 -0.69
CA SER A 141 9.71 11.70 0.74
C SER A 141 10.99 11.61 1.55
N ILE A 142 10.98 12.26 2.70
CA ILE A 142 12.07 12.27 3.68
C ILE A 142 11.51 12.00 5.07
N ILE A 143 12.35 11.50 5.96
CA ILE A 143 12.05 11.41 7.37
C ILE A 143 12.64 12.63 8.08
N ILE A 144 11.79 13.34 8.84
CA ILE A 144 12.21 14.45 9.65
C ILE A 144 12.16 14.04 11.13
N TYR A 145 13.27 14.20 11.82
CA TYR A 145 13.35 14.04 13.25
C TYR A 145 13.47 15.41 13.90
N PHE A 146 12.53 15.76 14.76
CA PHE A 146 12.56 16.99 15.55
C PHE A 146 13.09 16.69 16.94
N LYS A 147 13.98 17.54 17.47
CA LYS A 147 14.39 17.47 18.87
C LYS A 147 13.15 17.65 19.75
N LYS A 148 13.04 16.85 20.84
CA LYS A 148 11.90 16.94 21.75
C LYS A 148 11.80 18.34 22.37
N ASP A 149 10.69 19.00 22.06
CA ASP A 149 10.26 20.23 22.68
C ASP A 149 8.73 20.21 22.75
N SER A 150 8.15 20.50 23.91
CA SER A 150 6.70 20.48 24.12
C SER A 150 5.95 21.54 23.31
N SER A 151 6.63 22.64 22.95
CA SER A 151 6.07 23.72 22.14
C SER A 151 5.80 23.31 20.68
N LEU A 152 6.51 22.30 20.17
CA LEU A 152 6.41 21.83 18.78
C LEU A 152 5.10 21.08 18.50
N LEU A 153 4.58 20.33 19.47
CA LEU A 153 3.33 19.56 19.32
C LEU A 153 2.12 20.43 19.01
N SER A 154 2.10 21.68 19.52
CA SER A 154 1.03 22.63 19.25
C SER A 154 1.14 23.33 17.90
N LYS A 155 2.34 23.37 17.30
CA LYS A 155 2.65 24.12 16.07
C LYS A 155 2.65 23.24 14.83
N LEU A 156 2.98 21.94 14.96
CA LEU A 156 3.16 21.01 13.86
C LEU A 156 2.04 19.97 13.84
N ASP A 157 1.31 19.91 12.76
CA ASP A 157 0.29 18.89 12.51
C ASP A 157 0.41 18.38 11.06
N TYR A 158 -0.34 17.33 10.74
CA TYR A 158 -0.48 16.85 9.38
C TYR A 158 -0.79 18.00 8.40
N GLY A 159 -0.07 18.05 7.29
CA GLY A 159 -0.20 19.09 6.26
C GLY A 159 0.51 20.41 6.57
N SER A 160 1.25 20.51 7.69
CA SER A 160 2.09 21.68 7.96
C SER A 160 3.24 21.74 6.96
N THR A 161 3.44 22.91 6.37
CA THR A 161 4.57 23.16 5.46
C THR A 161 5.77 23.64 6.26
N ILE A 162 6.90 22.98 6.08
CA ILE A 162 8.15 23.27 6.78
C ILE A 162 9.18 23.68 5.75
N VAL A 163 9.89 24.77 6.05
CA VAL A 163 10.99 25.28 5.25
C VAL A 163 12.26 25.26 6.10
N PHE A 164 13.31 24.63 5.59
CA PHE A 164 14.57 24.51 6.29
C PHE A 164 15.76 24.48 5.33
N LYS A 165 16.92 24.91 5.85
CA LYS A 165 18.21 24.85 5.15
C LYS A 165 19.16 24.01 6.00
N LYS A 166 19.16 22.70 5.76
CA LYS A 166 20.07 21.77 6.46
C LYS A 166 20.36 20.57 5.59
N GLY A 167 21.58 20.06 5.62
CA GLY A 167 22.02 18.91 4.84
C GLY A 167 21.17 17.67 5.09
N LEU A 168 20.64 17.08 4.01
CA LEU A 168 19.90 15.84 4.05
C LEU A 168 20.86 14.66 4.11
N GLN A 169 20.64 13.75 5.04
CA GLN A 169 21.41 12.53 5.17
C GLN A 169 20.76 11.38 4.44
N ALA A 170 21.48 10.74 3.50
CA ALA A 170 20.98 9.53 2.87
C ALA A 170 20.81 8.40 3.92
N ILE A 171 19.69 7.69 3.83
CA ILE A 171 19.41 6.56 4.73
C ILE A 171 20.40 5.44 4.44
N LYS A 172 21.09 4.98 5.49
CA LYS A 172 22.06 3.89 5.45
C LYS A 172 21.58 2.73 6.31
N ASN A 173 22.00 1.52 5.95
CA ASN A 173 21.78 0.33 6.78
C ASN A 173 22.74 0.34 7.98
N SER A 174 22.38 -0.40 9.04
CA SER A 174 23.20 -0.53 10.24
C SER A 174 24.55 -1.24 10.04
N GLY A 175 24.75 -1.88 8.88
CA GLY A 175 25.98 -2.61 8.55
C GLY A 175 26.10 -4.00 9.17
N ASN A 176 25.18 -4.41 10.04
CA ASN A 176 25.20 -5.73 10.65
C ASN A 176 24.84 -6.84 9.63
N PRO A 177 25.61 -7.90 9.48
CA PRO A 177 25.26 -9.03 8.60
C PRO A 177 23.91 -9.64 8.99
N GLY A 178 23.04 -9.86 8.01
CA GLY A 178 21.71 -10.44 8.23
C GLY A 178 20.67 -9.50 8.87
N ALA A 179 21.02 -8.24 9.15
CA ALA A 179 20.08 -7.26 9.67
C ALA A 179 19.04 -6.86 8.60
N PHE A 180 17.92 -6.33 9.07
CA PHE A 180 16.87 -5.79 8.22
C PHE A 180 17.39 -4.68 7.30
N ASP A 181 17.15 -4.78 6.01
CA ASP A 181 17.53 -3.77 5.01
C ASP A 181 16.59 -2.57 5.07
N TYR A 182 16.88 -1.66 6.02
CA TYR A 182 16.08 -0.47 6.28
C TYR A 182 16.13 0.53 5.11
N LYS A 183 17.28 0.65 4.43
CA LYS A 183 17.44 1.49 3.24
C LYS A 183 16.49 1.07 2.14
N ARG A 184 16.43 -0.23 1.83
CA ARG A 184 15.54 -0.81 0.83
C ARG A 184 14.06 -0.66 1.23
N TYR A 185 13.74 -0.89 2.49
CA TYR A 185 12.39 -0.69 3.02
C TYR A 185 11.92 0.77 2.83
N CYS A 186 12.74 1.75 3.19
CA CYS A 186 12.43 3.16 3.00
C CYS A 186 12.29 3.52 1.52
N LEU A 187 13.18 3.01 0.65
CA LEU A 187 13.11 3.23 -0.79
C LEU A 187 11.78 2.76 -1.39
N PHE A 188 11.26 1.60 -0.95
CA PHE A 188 9.96 1.09 -1.39
C PHE A 188 8.77 1.96 -0.97
N HIS A 189 8.95 2.78 0.08
CA HIS A 189 8.00 3.80 0.51
C HIS A 189 8.28 5.19 -0.10
N GLY A 190 9.25 5.28 -1.03
CA GLY A 190 9.65 6.54 -1.67
C GLY A 190 10.49 7.44 -0.79
N ILE A 191 10.99 6.95 0.35
CA ILE A 191 11.80 7.69 1.31
C ILE A 191 13.27 7.37 1.08
N THR A 192 14.09 8.38 0.84
CA THR A 192 15.50 8.20 0.50
C THR A 192 16.45 8.88 1.48
N HIS A 193 16.01 9.96 2.13
CA HIS A 193 16.82 10.77 3.02
C HIS A 193 16.13 11.02 4.35
N GLN A 194 16.91 11.43 5.33
CA GLN A 194 16.47 11.86 6.64
C GLN A 194 17.17 13.13 7.08
N VAL A 195 16.56 13.88 7.99
CA VAL A 195 17.13 15.08 8.58
C VAL A 195 16.75 15.19 10.04
N TYR A 196 17.65 15.73 10.86
CA TYR A 196 17.41 16.05 12.28
C TYR A 196 17.33 17.56 12.41
N LEU A 197 16.20 18.09 12.89
CA LEU A 197 15.95 19.52 13.01
C LEU A 197 15.77 19.92 14.49
N THR A 198 16.37 21.05 14.84
CA THR A 198 16.08 21.77 16.09
C THR A 198 15.11 22.91 15.80
N GLU A 199 14.42 23.45 16.80
CA GLU A 199 13.39 24.49 16.63
C GLU A 199 13.89 25.73 15.86
N LYS A 200 15.18 26.05 15.97
CA LYS A 200 15.78 27.21 15.29
C LYS A 200 16.15 26.99 13.83
N GLU A 201 16.13 25.75 13.35
CA GLU A 201 16.64 25.38 12.02
C GLU A 201 15.53 25.28 10.97
N PHE A 202 14.28 25.48 11.34
CA PHE A 202 13.17 25.46 10.40
C PHE A 202 12.15 26.54 10.71
N SER A 203 11.41 26.93 9.70
CA SER A 203 10.22 27.79 9.81
C SER A 203 8.98 27.03 9.39
N VAL A 204 7.88 27.27 10.09
CA VAL A 204 6.59 26.67 9.78
C VAL A 204 5.78 27.70 9.00
N ASN A 205 5.39 27.34 7.78
CA ASN A 205 4.41 28.14 7.05
C ASN A 205 3.01 27.58 7.39
N LEU A 206 2.19 28.43 7.99
CA LEU A 206 0.82 28.08 8.41
C LEU A 206 -0.18 27.86 7.24
N ALA A 207 0.25 28.09 6.00
CA ALA A 207 -0.53 27.75 4.83
C ALA A 207 -0.66 26.22 4.73
N GLN A 208 -1.71 25.68 5.35
CA GLN A 208 -2.01 24.26 5.33
C GLN A 208 -2.59 23.87 3.97
N THR A 209 -1.80 23.18 3.15
CA THR A 209 -2.26 22.59 1.89
C THR A 209 -3.00 21.28 2.17
N ARG A 210 -4.18 21.37 2.81
CA ARG A 210 -5.01 20.19 3.10
C ARG A 210 -6.02 19.99 1.99
N SER A 211 -6.06 18.76 1.43
CA SER A 211 -7.19 18.35 0.59
C SER A 211 -8.49 18.27 1.42
N ALA A 212 -9.62 18.69 0.86
CA ALA A 212 -10.93 18.57 1.52
C ALA A 212 -11.23 17.14 1.97
N TYR A 213 -10.82 16.15 1.18
CA TYR A 213 -10.95 14.72 1.52
C TYR A 213 -10.16 14.33 2.77
N THR A 214 -8.90 14.74 2.88
CA THR A 214 -8.06 14.42 4.04
C THR A 214 -8.55 15.12 5.30
N ASN A 215 -9.05 16.36 5.18
CA ASN A 215 -9.67 17.07 6.29
C ASN A 215 -10.92 16.36 6.81
N TRP A 216 -11.81 15.95 5.91
CA TRP A 216 -13.01 15.20 6.27
C TRP A 216 -12.65 13.88 6.99
N LEU A 217 -11.66 13.13 6.46
CA LEU A 217 -11.22 11.87 7.06
C LEU A 217 -10.64 12.07 8.46
N GLN A 218 -9.81 13.10 8.64
CA GLN A 218 -9.22 13.42 9.95
C GLN A 218 -10.28 13.89 10.96
N GLN A 219 -11.23 14.71 10.54
CA GLN A 219 -12.34 15.13 11.40
C GLN A 219 -13.22 13.94 11.82
N SER A 220 -13.54 13.06 10.88
CA SER A 220 -14.31 11.84 11.16
C SER A 220 -13.59 10.94 12.17
N ARG A 221 -12.26 10.77 12.04
CA ARG A 221 -11.44 10.03 13.00
C ARG A 221 -11.44 10.67 14.37
N LYS A 222 -11.20 11.99 14.45
CA LYS A 222 -11.23 12.74 15.72
C LYS A 222 -12.58 12.58 16.41
N GLY A 223 -13.69 12.75 15.69
CA GLY A 223 -15.02 12.56 16.24
C GLY A 223 -15.25 11.15 16.79
N LEU A 224 -14.79 10.11 16.09
CA LEU A 224 -14.89 8.73 16.59
C LEU A 224 -14.03 8.51 17.84
N LEU A 225 -12.81 9.06 17.90
CA LEU A 225 -11.94 8.98 19.06
C LEU A 225 -12.57 9.68 20.28
N GLU A 226 -13.17 10.84 20.11
CA GLU A 226 -13.88 11.57 21.17
C GLU A 226 -15.07 10.77 21.70
N ILE A 227 -15.85 10.13 20.82
CA ILE A 227 -16.95 9.25 21.21
C ILE A 227 -16.42 8.07 22.04
N LEU A 228 -15.36 7.40 21.58
CA LEU A 228 -14.78 6.26 22.33
C LEU A 228 -14.28 6.70 23.71
N LYS A 229 -13.55 7.82 23.80
CA LYS A 229 -13.09 8.40 25.08
C LYS A 229 -14.21 8.77 26.02
N LYS A 230 -15.35 9.23 25.48
CA LYS A 230 -16.53 9.62 26.28
C LYS A 230 -17.25 8.42 26.87
N TYR A 231 -17.39 7.33 26.12
CA TYR A 231 -18.22 6.20 26.53
C TYR A 231 -17.44 5.03 27.14
N ILE A 232 -16.13 4.96 26.94
CA ILE A 232 -15.28 3.90 27.54
C ILE A 232 -14.55 4.49 28.75
N PRO A 233 -14.94 4.08 29.98
CA PRO A 233 -14.27 4.56 31.17
C PRO A 233 -12.85 3.95 31.27
N GLY A 234 -11.87 4.80 31.60
CA GLY A 234 -10.49 4.39 31.79
C GLY A 234 -9.63 4.59 30.54
N LYS A 235 -8.53 5.33 30.72
CA LYS A 235 -7.57 5.69 29.64
C LYS A 235 -7.00 4.46 28.95
N ARG A 236 -6.67 3.40 29.70
CA ARG A 236 -6.08 2.15 29.17
C ARG A 236 -7.07 1.37 28.30
N GLN A 237 -8.32 1.26 28.73
CA GLN A 237 -9.39 0.58 28.02
C GLN A 237 -9.78 1.33 26.74
N ALA A 238 -9.89 2.66 26.83
CA ALA A 238 -10.15 3.52 25.67
C ALA A 238 -9.04 3.39 24.63
N GLY A 239 -7.75 3.44 25.01
CA GLY A 239 -6.63 3.28 24.11
C GLY A 239 -6.61 1.92 23.38
N VAL A 240 -6.97 0.84 24.07
CA VAL A 240 -7.12 -0.48 23.41
C VAL A 240 -8.29 -0.50 22.42
N ALA A 241 -9.44 0.09 22.78
CA ALA A 241 -10.59 0.17 21.88
C ALA A 241 -10.28 1.03 20.64
N GLU A 242 -9.59 2.15 20.80
CA GLU A 242 -9.12 3.01 19.71
C GLU A 242 -8.20 2.26 18.76
N ALA A 243 -7.26 1.47 19.30
CA ALA A 243 -6.36 0.67 18.51
C ALA A 243 -7.08 -0.44 17.73
N LEU A 244 -8.05 -1.12 18.35
CA LEU A 244 -8.77 -2.24 17.74
C LEU A 244 -9.86 -1.80 16.76
N LEU A 245 -10.53 -0.66 17.00
CA LEU A 245 -11.66 -0.21 16.17
C LEU A 245 -11.23 0.76 15.07
N ILE A 246 -10.26 1.64 15.34
CA ILE A 246 -9.87 2.73 14.43
C ILE A 246 -8.42 2.59 13.96
N GLY A 247 -7.60 1.76 14.63
CA GLY A 247 -6.15 1.62 14.34
C GLY A 247 -5.28 2.72 14.95
N TYR A 248 -5.85 3.55 15.83
CA TYR A 248 -5.12 4.58 16.50
C TYR A 248 -4.36 4.00 17.69
N ARG A 249 -3.02 4.13 17.69
CA ARG A 249 -2.14 3.46 18.66
C ARG A 249 -1.39 4.43 19.58
N ASP A 250 -1.54 5.72 19.38
CA ASP A 250 -0.74 6.72 20.10
C ASP A 250 -1.14 6.79 21.58
N ASP A 251 -2.40 6.46 21.91
CA ASP A 251 -2.92 6.41 23.28
C ASP A 251 -2.74 5.04 23.97
N LEU A 252 -2.07 4.08 23.31
CA LEU A 252 -1.76 2.78 23.92
C LEU A 252 -0.71 2.91 25.02
N ASP A 253 -1.00 2.29 26.14
CA ASP A 253 -0.06 2.13 27.24
C ASP A 253 1.16 1.31 26.80
N ARG A 254 2.37 1.84 27.00
CA ARG A 254 3.64 1.20 26.60
C ARG A 254 3.86 -0.13 27.30
N ASP A 255 3.49 -0.24 28.58
CA ASP A 255 3.64 -1.47 29.35
C ASP A 255 2.73 -2.56 28.80
N LEU A 256 1.52 -2.19 28.38
CA LEU A 256 0.59 -3.09 27.71
C LEU A 256 1.16 -3.56 26.37
N VAL A 257 1.67 -2.65 25.55
CA VAL A 257 2.28 -3.00 24.24
C VAL A 257 3.45 -3.95 24.45
N GLN A 258 4.28 -3.71 25.47
CA GLN A 258 5.42 -4.57 25.81
C GLN A 258 4.95 -5.96 26.28
N ALA A 259 3.91 -6.03 27.10
CA ALA A 259 3.32 -7.31 27.53
C ALA A 259 2.80 -8.14 26.34
N TYR A 260 2.09 -7.50 25.40
CA TYR A 260 1.64 -8.18 24.18
C TYR A 260 2.79 -8.57 23.26
N ALA A 261 3.86 -7.79 23.22
CA ALA A 261 5.08 -8.13 22.46
C ALA A 261 5.77 -9.35 23.06
N ASN A 262 5.91 -9.40 24.39
CA ASN A 262 6.55 -10.50 25.09
C ASN A 262 5.79 -11.83 24.96
N THR A 263 4.46 -11.78 24.84
CA THR A 263 3.61 -12.96 24.59
C THR A 263 3.50 -13.33 23.11
N GLY A 264 4.10 -12.55 22.20
CA GLY A 264 4.04 -12.79 20.75
C GLY A 264 2.71 -12.43 20.08
N VAL A 265 1.73 -11.89 20.82
CA VAL A 265 0.38 -11.57 20.31
C VAL A 265 0.18 -10.09 19.97
N ILE A 266 1.25 -9.35 19.79
CA ILE A 266 1.21 -7.92 19.44
C ILE A 266 0.40 -7.64 18.15
N HIS A 267 0.31 -8.62 17.25
CA HIS A 267 -0.48 -8.52 16.02
C HIS A 267 -1.99 -8.41 16.27
N VAL A 268 -2.48 -8.81 17.46
CA VAL A 268 -3.91 -8.69 17.84
C VAL A 268 -4.29 -7.22 18.07
N ILE A 269 -3.39 -6.41 18.64
CA ILE A 269 -3.63 -4.96 18.83
C ILE A 269 -3.64 -4.20 17.50
N ALA A 270 -3.02 -4.76 16.48
CA ALA A 270 -3.04 -4.18 15.14
C ALA A 270 -4.35 -4.53 14.44
N ILE A 271 -5.03 -3.55 13.85
CA ILE A 271 -6.15 -3.87 12.97
C ILE A 271 -5.65 -4.77 11.85
N SER A 272 -6.30 -5.93 11.73
CA SER A 272 -5.90 -6.99 10.81
C SER A 272 -7.03 -7.30 9.81
N GLY A 273 -6.70 -8.11 8.81
CA GLY A 273 -7.70 -8.65 7.87
C GLY A 273 -8.83 -9.43 8.55
N MET A 274 -8.59 -9.98 9.74
CA MET A 274 -9.62 -10.68 10.52
C MET A 274 -10.75 -9.74 10.96
N HIS A 275 -10.45 -8.51 11.36
CA HIS A 275 -11.46 -7.50 11.70
C HIS A 275 -12.36 -7.20 10.49
N LEU A 276 -11.76 -7.07 9.31
CA LEU A 276 -12.51 -6.86 8.08
C LEU A 276 -13.36 -8.09 7.72
N ALA A 277 -12.85 -9.30 7.96
CA ALA A 277 -13.58 -10.55 7.76
C ALA A 277 -14.81 -10.66 8.70
N MET A 278 -14.67 -10.22 9.95
CA MET A 278 -15.79 -10.19 10.91
C MET A 278 -16.86 -9.19 10.47
N ILE A 279 -16.47 -7.99 10.03
CA ILE A 279 -17.41 -6.99 9.51
C ILE A 279 -18.11 -7.54 8.26
N TYR A 280 -17.37 -8.15 7.33
CA TYR A 280 -17.94 -8.78 6.14
C TYR A 280 -18.94 -9.88 6.52
N GLY A 281 -18.59 -10.77 7.43
CA GLY A 281 -19.47 -11.83 7.92
C GLY A 281 -20.76 -11.30 8.55
N LEU A 282 -20.66 -10.28 9.40
CA LEU A 282 -21.82 -9.60 9.99
C LEU A 282 -22.72 -8.99 8.90
N LEU A 283 -22.14 -8.30 7.92
CA LEU A 283 -22.89 -7.69 6.82
C LEU A 283 -23.59 -8.74 5.95
N ILE A 284 -22.98 -9.91 5.73
CA ILE A 284 -23.63 -11.02 5.02
C ILE A 284 -24.89 -11.48 5.73
N VAL A 285 -24.85 -11.60 7.06
CA VAL A 285 -25.98 -12.04 7.87
C VAL A 285 -27.08 -10.98 7.90
N VAL A 286 -26.74 -9.72 8.19
CA VAL A 286 -27.69 -8.61 8.29
C VAL A 286 -28.36 -8.31 6.94
N LEU A 287 -27.61 -8.36 5.85
CA LEU A 287 -28.12 -8.07 4.51
C LEU A 287 -28.63 -9.32 3.76
N LYS A 288 -28.82 -10.44 4.47
CA LYS A 288 -29.39 -11.68 3.88
C LYS A 288 -30.72 -11.47 3.18
N PRO A 289 -31.68 -10.66 3.68
CA PRO A 289 -32.96 -10.41 3.01
C PRO A 289 -32.81 -9.83 1.60
N LEU A 290 -31.74 -9.03 1.35
CA LEU A 290 -31.49 -8.43 0.05
C LEU A 290 -30.96 -9.44 -1.00
N GLN A 291 -30.76 -10.70 -0.64
CA GLN A 291 -30.26 -11.74 -1.56
C GLN A 291 -31.35 -12.32 -2.47
N ARG A 292 -32.63 -12.06 -2.18
CA ARG A 292 -33.79 -12.68 -2.87
C ARG A 292 -33.88 -12.35 -4.34
N ASN A 293 -33.71 -11.08 -4.73
CA ASN A 293 -33.86 -10.61 -6.10
C ASN A 293 -32.53 -10.26 -6.77
N ALA A 294 -32.44 -10.38 -8.11
CA ALA A 294 -31.22 -10.05 -8.83
C ALA A 294 -30.78 -8.59 -8.67
N LYS A 295 -31.73 -7.65 -8.67
CA LYS A 295 -31.46 -6.21 -8.48
C LYS A 295 -30.98 -5.90 -7.05
N THR A 296 -31.66 -6.45 -6.04
CA THR A 296 -31.32 -6.22 -4.64
C THR A 296 -29.97 -6.88 -4.26
N LYS A 297 -29.56 -7.94 -4.96
CA LYS A 297 -28.25 -8.56 -4.79
C LYS A 297 -27.09 -7.62 -5.14
N TRP A 298 -27.22 -6.85 -6.23
CA TRP A 298 -26.23 -5.82 -6.59
C TRP A 298 -26.16 -4.69 -5.56
N VAL A 299 -27.33 -4.25 -5.06
CA VAL A 299 -27.41 -3.25 -3.98
C VAL A 299 -26.73 -3.77 -2.72
N ARG A 300 -26.97 -5.04 -2.35
CA ARG A 300 -26.26 -5.69 -1.23
C ARG A 300 -24.74 -5.64 -1.42
N GLY A 301 -24.25 -6.05 -2.59
CA GLY A 301 -22.83 -6.01 -2.90
C GLY A 301 -22.24 -4.60 -2.78
N LEU A 302 -22.94 -3.61 -3.30
CA LEU A 302 -22.54 -2.20 -3.21
C LEU A 302 -22.45 -1.71 -1.76
N ILE A 303 -23.46 -2.03 -0.93
CA ILE A 303 -23.46 -1.65 0.50
C ILE A 303 -22.28 -2.31 1.22
N ILE A 304 -22.04 -3.60 1.00
CA ILE A 304 -20.90 -4.31 1.61
C ILE A 304 -19.60 -3.64 1.21
N LEU A 305 -19.37 -3.37 -0.08
CA LEU A 305 -18.17 -2.70 -0.57
C LEU A 305 -18.00 -1.33 0.08
N LEU A 306 -19.06 -0.54 0.11
CA LEU A 306 -19.03 0.80 0.71
C LEU A 306 -18.61 0.75 2.18
N VAL A 307 -19.22 -0.14 2.98
CA VAL A 307 -18.89 -0.27 4.41
C VAL A 307 -17.45 -0.76 4.61
N LEU A 308 -16.99 -1.76 3.85
CA LEU A 308 -15.62 -2.27 3.95
C LEU A 308 -14.59 -1.21 3.60
N TRP A 309 -14.81 -0.44 2.54
CA TRP A 309 -13.91 0.65 2.14
C TRP A 309 -13.96 1.84 3.10
N MET A 310 -15.15 2.20 3.61
CA MET A 310 -15.28 3.23 4.65
C MET A 310 -14.48 2.84 5.90
N PHE A 311 -14.63 1.61 6.37
CA PHE A 311 -13.84 1.10 7.49
C PHE A 311 -12.33 1.13 7.19
N THR A 312 -11.92 0.70 6.00
CA THR A 312 -10.52 0.71 5.55
C THR A 312 -9.92 2.12 5.57
N LEU A 313 -10.68 3.11 5.09
CA LEU A 313 -10.25 4.51 5.08
C LEU A 313 -10.19 5.11 6.49
N LEU A 314 -11.22 4.86 7.29
CA LEU A 314 -11.28 5.32 8.68
C LEU A 314 -10.17 4.72 9.55
N SER A 315 -9.79 3.48 9.31
CA SER A 315 -8.67 2.83 10.01
C SER A 315 -7.27 3.24 9.50
N GLY A 316 -7.19 4.14 8.51
CA GLY A 316 -5.93 4.65 7.99
C GLY A 316 -5.37 3.92 6.78
N ALA A 317 -6.16 3.05 6.17
CA ALA A 317 -5.77 2.29 4.99
C ALA A 317 -4.40 1.58 5.15
N GLY A 318 -4.11 1.10 6.36
CA GLY A 318 -2.87 0.38 6.64
C GLY A 318 -2.68 -0.79 5.67
N PRO A 319 -1.44 -1.18 5.33
CA PRO A 319 -1.18 -2.17 4.28
C PRO A 319 -1.94 -3.50 4.47
N SER A 320 -2.08 -3.98 5.71
CA SER A 320 -2.80 -5.22 6.01
C SER A 320 -4.29 -5.15 5.69
N ILE A 321 -4.95 -4.05 6.09
CA ILE A 321 -6.38 -3.86 5.86
C ILE A 321 -6.67 -3.63 4.39
N LEU A 322 -5.82 -2.82 3.72
CA LEU A 322 -5.97 -2.51 2.29
C LEU A 322 -5.94 -3.80 1.45
N ARG A 323 -5.00 -4.71 1.74
CA ARG A 323 -4.93 -6.02 1.07
C ARG A 323 -6.19 -6.84 1.26
N SER A 324 -6.70 -6.89 2.48
CA SER A 324 -7.93 -7.60 2.81
C SER A 324 -9.16 -6.96 2.16
N ALA A 325 -9.25 -5.63 2.14
CA ALA A 325 -10.34 -4.91 1.48
C ALA A 325 -10.39 -5.22 -0.03
N VAL A 326 -9.24 -5.25 -0.69
CA VAL A 326 -9.14 -5.64 -2.10
C VAL A 326 -9.57 -7.08 -2.31
N MET A 327 -9.11 -8.02 -1.47
CA MET A 327 -9.51 -9.42 -1.56
C MET A 327 -11.01 -9.61 -1.38
N PHE A 328 -11.60 -9.00 -0.34
CA PHE A 328 -13.05 -9.06 -0.12
C PHE A 328 -13.83 -8.37 -1.24
N SER A 329 -13.29 -7.32 -1.85
CA SER A 329 -13.92 -6.68 -3.02
C SER A 329 -14.09 -7.67 -4.18
N PHE A 330 -13.06 -8.48 -4.47
CA PHE A 330 -13.16 -9.52 -5.49
C PHE A 330 -14.18 -10.60 -5.13
N ILE A 331 -14.29 -10.99 -3.85
CA ILE A 331 -15.30 -11.93 -3.38
C ILE A 331 -16.70 -11.36 -3.59
N VAL A 332 -16.97 -10.15 -3.11
CA VAL A 332 -18.28 -9.49 -3.20
C VAL A 332 -18.72 -9.30 -4.65
N VAL A 333 -17.82 -8.85 -5.53
CA VAL A 333 -18.11 -8.70 -6.96
C VAL A 333 -18.44 -10.05 -7.60
N GLY A 334 -17.63 -11.06 -7.36
CA GLY A 334 -17.86 -12.39 -7.90
C GLY A 334 -19.17 -13.01 -7.41
N GLU A 335 -19.52 -12.89 -6.12
CA GLU A 335 -20.81 -13.32 -5.58
C GLU A 335 -21.97 -12.58 -6.25
N SER A 336 -21.82 -11.27 -6.48
CA SER A 336 -22.85 -10.46 -7.13
C SER A 336 -23.11 -10.92 -8.57
N MET A 337 -22.08 -11.40 -9.27
CA MET A 337 -22.15 -11.94 -10.62
C MET A 337 -22.67 -13.39 -10.70
N ARG A 338 -23.11 -14.00 -9.60
CA ARG A 338 -23.59 -15.39 -9.51
C ARG A 338 -22.57 -16.44 -9.99
N ARG A 339 -21.29 -16.15 -9.92
CA ARG A 339 -20.24 -17.11 -10.29
C ARG A 339 -19.77 -17.89 -9.08
N LYS A 340 -19.45 -19.17 -9.28
CA LYS A 340 -18.71 -19.94 -8.26
C LYS A 340 -17.31 -19.35 -8.17
N ILE A 341 -16.99 -18.80 -7.01
CA ILE A 341 -15.71 -18.13 -6.76
C ILE A 341 -14.76 -19.17 -6.19
N SER A 342 -13.67 -19.43 -6.92
CA SER A 342 -12.56 -20.19 -6.37
C SER A 342 -11.70 -19.24 -5.53
N VAL A 343 -11.33 -19.65 -4.31
CA VAL A 343 -10.44 -18.86 -3.44
C VAL A 343 -9.10 -18.59 -4.13
N TYR A 344 -8.59 -19.56 -4.89
CA TYR A 344 -7.36 -19.40 -5.68
C TYR A 344 -7.48 -18.26 -6.71
N HIS A 345 -8.65 -18.15 -7.35
CA HIS A 345 -8.92 -17.11 -8.33
C HIS A 345 -8.95 -15.73 -7.69
N THR A 346 -9.65 -15.59 -6.56
CA THR A 346 -9.74 -14.33 -5.81
C THR A 346 -8.38 -13.91 -5.26
N LEU A 347 -7.63 -14.87 -4.72
CA LEU A 347 -6.30 -14.63 -4.16
C LEU A 347 -5.35 -14.13 -5.26
N SER A 348 -5.29 -14.82 -6.40
CA SER A 348 -4.42 -14.42 -7.51
C SER A 348 -4.84 -13.11 -8.16
N ALA A 349 -6.14 -12.84 -8.29
CA ALA A 349 -6.65 -11.57 -8.82
C ALA A 349 -6.31 -10.39 -7.88
N SER A 350 -6.47 -10.57 -6.57
CA SER A 350 -6.12 -9.54 -5.59
C SER A 350 -4.61 -9.28 -5.55
N ALA A 351 -3.78 -10.32 -5.62
CA ALA A 351 -2.33 -10.18 -5.72
C ALA A 351 -1.91 -9.41 -6.98
N LEU A 352 -2.48 -9.78 -8.12
CA LEU A 352 -2.22 -9.12 -9.40
C LEU A 352 -2.59 -7.63 -9.32
N PHE A 353 -3.79 -7.30 -8.83
CA PHE A 353 -4.23 -5.92 -8.69
C PHE A 353 -3.31 -5.10 -7.77
N LEU A 354 -2.93 -5.66 -6.61
CA LEU A 354 -2.06 -5.00 -5.65
C LEU A 354 -0.65 -4.77 -6.21
N LEU A 355 -0.08 -5.75 -6.92
CA LEU A 355 1.23 -5.62 -7.57
C LEU A 355 1.21 -4.63 -8.74
N CYS A 356 0.11 -4.55 -9.48
CA CYS A 356 -0.09 -3.49 -10.48
C CYS A 356 -0.14 -2.09 -9.83
N ARG A 357 -0.68 -1.97 -8.63
CA ARG A 357 -0.75 -0.69 -7.88
C ARG A 357 0.61 -0.31 -7.29
N ASN A 358 1.30 -1.28 -6.68
CA ASN A 358 2.64 -1.11 -6.12
C ASN A 358 3.45 -2.41 -6.22
N PRO A 359 4.41 -2.50 -7.16
CA PRO A 359 5.22 -3.70 -7.38
C PRO A 359 6.11 -4.03 -6.17
N PHE A 360 6.45 -3.06 -5.33
CA PHE A 360 7.30 -3.25 -4.16
C PHE A 360 6.65 -4.05 -3.04
N PHE A 361 5.32 -4.24 -3.07
CA PHE A 361 4.63 -5.17 -2.16
C PHE A 361 5.18 -6.58 -2.24
N LEU A 362 5.76 -6.97 -3.40
CA LEU A 362 6.36 -8.29 -3.57
C LEU A 362 7.43 -8.61 -2.50
N TRP A 363 8.17 -7.60 -2.04
CA TRP A 363 9.21 -7.74 -1.00
C TRP A 363 8.72 -7.41 0.40
N GLU A 364 7.47 -7.00 0.55
CA GLU A 364 6.90 -6.70 1.85
C GLU A 364 6.52 -7.98 2.58
N VAL A 365 7.12 -8.22 3.74
CA VAL A 365 6.90 -9.44 4.55
C VAL A 365 5.42 -9.64 4.85
N GLY A 366 4.69 -8.57 5.17
CA GLY A 366 3.25 -8.64 5.42
C GLY A 366 2.43 -9.08 4.21
N PHE A 367 2.84 -8.73 2.99
CA PHE A 367 2.21 -9.22 1.75
C PHE A 367 2.48 -10.72 1.58
N GLN A 368 3.74 -11.13 1.69
CA GLN A 368 4.13 -12.54 1.52
C GLN A 368 3.43 -13.45 2.53
N LEU A 369 3.43 -13.07 3.82
CA LEU A 369 2.80 -13.85 4.88
C LEU A 369 1.29 -13.97 4.71
N LEU A 370 0.59 -12.90 4.33
CA LEU A 370 -0.85 -12.94 4.10
C LEU A 370 -1.22 -13.95 3.00
N PHE A 371 -0.56 -13.83 1.84
CA PHE A 371 -0.86 -14.69 0.70
C PHE A 371 -0.42 -16.14 0.94
N ALA A 372 0.71 -16.36 1.60
CA ALA A 372 1.17 -17.70 2.00
C ALA A 372 0.23 -18.36 3.01
N ALA A 373 -0.23 -17.62 4.03
CA ALA A 373 -1.15 -18.14 5.04
C ALA A 373 -2.50 -18.55 4.43
N VAL A 374 -3.11 -17.69 3.62
CA VAL A 374 -4.40 -18.02 2.98
C VAL A 374 -4.23 -19.19 2.00
N LEU A 375 -3.15 -19.21 1.21
CA LEU A 375 -2.87 -20.31 0.30
C LEU A 375 -2.70 -21.63 1.06
N SER A 376 -1.95 -21.63 2.16
CA SER A 376 -1.71 -22.80 2.99
C SER A 376 -3.03 -23.33 3.59
N ILE A 377 -3.88 -22.47 4.15
CA ILE A 377 -5.19 -22.85 4.67
C ILE A 377 -6.03 -23.53 3.58
N VAL A 378 -6.08 -22.95 2.38
CA VAL A 378 -6.90 -23.47 1.26
C VAL A 378 -6.33 -24.77 0.66
N MET A 379 -5.03 -25.01 0.82
CA MET A 379 -4.40 -26.25 0.33
C MET A 379 -4.57 -27.43 1.29
N PHE A 380 -4.70 -27.15 2.60
CA PHE A 380 -4.77 -28.19 3.64
C PHE A 380 -6.18 -28.41 4.22
N LEU A 381 -7.17 -27.63 3.81
CA LEU A 381 -8.60 -27.85 4.04
C LEU A 381 -9.25 -28.64 2.90
#